data_9cdca4fe9897b0b5d267df2e8ab99e66
#
_entry.id   9cdca4fe9897b0b5d267df2e8ab99e66
#
_cell.length_a   1.000
_cell.length_b   1.000
_cell.length_c   1.000
_cell.angle_alpha   90.00
_cell.angle_beta   90.00
_cell.angle_gamma   90.00
#
_symmetry.space_group_name_H-M   'P 1'
#
loop_
_entity.id
_entity.type
_entity.pdbx_description
1 polymer ?
#
loop_
_entity_poly.entity_id
_entity_poly.type
_entity_poly.pdbx_seq_one_letter_code
_entity_poly.pdbx_strand_id
1 'polypeptide(L)'
;MASLLRNLSYRFTPTPSSEFRKAKNVDSLFTKTDPAVDGDDCLHDCESCSIKYPRKFEIDEDDKLYGNINGWNTHLVVATGKTDWVRDVSDEKGSVMEAVAKTEEPTNGKMMLSASNMPIPHTSHSDPDGQVRTTVLLLPAFKFIDHVTPAAVPDLIQHCVSTAPTNTTPLADPATDSSLTTTPLPSGLELRDCPHNYLILLCSHATRDARCGQSAPLLKKEFERHLRPLGLARDFDDERPGGVGIYFINHVGGHKYSANVLIYRRRLTPDGKPLNEAAQCIWLARIKPQDCENLVRYTILQGKVVKPGQQLRGGFDRSTQ
;
A
#
# COMPACT_ATOMS: atom_id res chain seq x y z
N MET A 1 -15.98 20.76 22.83
CA MET A 1 -15.16 21.87 22.29
C MET A 1 -13.66 21.53 22.18
N ALA A 2 -13.19 20.35 22.54
CA ALA A 2 -11.76 19.97 22.46
C ALA A 2 -11.35 19.34 21.10
N SER A 3 -12.30 18.99 20.23
CA SER A 3 -12.03 18.31 18.95
C SER A 3 -11.65 19.25 17.80
N LEU A 4 -11.96 20.53 17.91
CA LEU A 4 -11.71 21.51 16.83
C LEU A 4 -10.28 22.07 16.80
N LEU A 5 -9.52 21.91 17.88
CA LEU A 5 -8.16 22.47 17.98
C LEU A 5 -7.06 21.53 17.49
N ARG A 6 -7.33 20.21 17.34
CA ARG A 6 -6.33 19.23 16.82
C ARG A 6 -6.07 19.33 15.32
N ASN A 7 -7.02 19.83 14.53
CA ASN A 7 -6.84 19.98 13.09
C ASN A 7 -5.99 21.17 12.65
N LEU A 8 -5.62 22.08 13.52
CA LEU A 8 -4.78 23.23 13.21
C LEU A 8 -3.27 23.03 13.45
N SER A 9 -2.88 22.07 14.29
CA SER A 9 -1.48 21.83 14.61
C SER A 9 -0.67 21.10 13.54
N TYR A 10 -1.32 20.46 12.55
CA TYR A 10 -0.65 19.80 11.44
C TYR A 10 -0.07 20.74 10.37
N ARG A 11 -0.22 22.05 10.52
CA ARG A 11 0.21 23.02 9.49
C ARG A 11 1.59 23.65 9.68
N PHE A 12 2.22 23.58 10.85
CA PHE A 12 3.38 24.43 11.14
C PHE A 12 4.47 23.85 12.05
N THR A 13 4.80 22.58 12.00
CA THR A 13 6.07 22.11 12.58
C THR A 13 7.05 21.80 11.44
N PRO A 14 8.19 22.51 11.34
CA PRO A 14 9.25 22.08 10.44
C PRO A 14 9.89 20.85 11.04
N THR A 15 9.61 19.69 10.44
CA THR A 15 10.29 18.44 10.75
C THR A 15 11.72 18.51 10.21
N PRO A 16 12.74 18.06 10.96
CA PRO A 16 14.11 17.95 10.46
C PRO A 16 14.08 17.03 9.24
N SER A 17 14.77 17.43 8.20
CA SER A 17 14.80 16.86 6.86
C SER A 17 15.16 15.38 6.81
N SER A 18 14.13 14.51 6.84
CA SER A 18 14.16 13.33 6.00
C SER A 18 13.54 13.80 4.69
N GLU A 19 14.37 14.25 3.76
CA GLU A 19 13.90 14.84 2.51
C GLU A 19 13.16 13.79 1.69
N PHE A 20 11.84 13.80 1.77
CA PHE A 20 11.00 13.27 0.73
C PHE A 20 11.32 14.06 -0.55
N ARG A 21 12.22 13.53 -1.38
CA ARG A 21 12.61 14.15 -2.65
C ARG A 21 11.41 14.04 -3.59
N LYS A 22 10.61 15.09 -3.66
CA LYS A 22 9.62 15.22 -4.72
C LYS A 22 10.37 15.32 -6.04
N ALA A 23 10.25 14.31 -6.90
CA ALA A 23 10.68 14.43 -8.28
C ALA A 23 10.00 15.68 -8.87
N LYS A 24 10.79 16.54 -9.53
CA LYS A 24 10.32 17.86 -10.00
C LYS A 24 9.18 17.73 -11.02
N ASN A 25 9.22 16.67 -11.82
CA ASN A 25 8.27 16.41 -12.89
C ASN A 25 7.62 15.03 -12.74
N VAL A 26 6.39 14.93 -13.20
CA VAL A 26 5.62 13.67 -13.24
C VAL A 26 6.33 12.57 -14.05
N ASP A 27 7.07 12.96 -15.09
CA ASP A 27 7.78 12.04 -15.99
C ASP A 27 9.18 11.61 -15.46
N SER A 28 9.64 12.18 -14.34
CA SER A 28 10.99 11.89 -13.80
C SER A 28 10.99 10.91 -12.62
N LEU A 29 9.82 10.54 -12.10
CA LEU A 29 9.74 9.64 -10.95
C LEU A 29 9.77 8.17 -11.37
N PHE A 30 9.11 7.83 -12.47
CA PHE A 30 9.05 6.47 -13.01
C PHE A 30 9.24 6.49 -14.53
N THR A 31 9.76 5.39 -15.06
CA THR A 31 9.81 5.18 -16.50
C THR A 31 8.38 5.16 -17.07
N LYS A 32 8.13 5.93 -18.11
CA LYS A 32 6.89 5.89 -18.87
C LYS A 32 6.93 4.77 -19.92
N THR A 33 5.77 4.22 -20.27
CA THR A 33 5.65 3.34 -21.45
C THR A 33 5.99 4.10 -22.72
N ASP A 34 6.69 3.41 -23.63
CA ASP A 34 7.08 3.91 -24.95
C ASP A 34 6.59 2.94 -26.04
N PRO A 35 5.67 3.37 -26.94
CA PRO A 35 5.16 2.49 -28.00
C PRO A 35 6.25 1.86 -28.86
N ALA A 36 7.37 2.55 -29.08
CA ALA A 36 8.49 2.01 -29.84
C ALA A 36 9.16 0.80 -29.17
N VAL A 37 9.02 0.65 -27.85
CA VAL A 37 9.61 -0.43 -27.05
C VAL A 37 8.55 -1.41 -26.54
N ASP A 38 7.42 -0.87 -26.09
CA ASP A 38 6.35 -1.62 -25.39
C ASP A 38 5.23 -2.08 -26.35
N GLY A 39 5.25 -1.60 -27.60
CA GLY A 39 4.22 -1.83 -28.60
C GLY A 39 3.03 -0.86 -28.45
N ASP A 40 2.22 -0.75 -29.52
CA ASP A 40 1.09 0.19 -29.59
C ASP A 40 0.00 -0.10 -28.56
N ASP A 41 -0.11 -1.33 -28.07
CA ASP A 41 -1.07 -1.73 -27.03
C ASP A 41 -0.98 -0.85 -25.78
N CYS A 42 0.19 -0.29 -25.46
CA CYS A 42 0.34 0.58 -24.30
C CYS A 42 -0.43 1.92 -24.40
N LEU A 43 -0.88 2.28 -25.61
CA LEU A 43 -1.69 3.48 -25.86
C LEU A 43 -3.20 3.24 -25.75
N HIS A 44 -3.62 1.98 -25.77
CA HIS A 44 -5.03 1.61 -25.84
C HIS A 44 -5.55 1.05 -24.52
N ASP A 45 -6.77 1.43 -24.17
CA ASP A 45 -7.48 0.85 -23.04
C ASP A 45 -7.96 -0.57 -23.42
N CYS A 46 -8.19 -1.42 -22.38
CA CYS A 46 -8.66 -2.79 -22.59
C CYS A 46 -10.03 -2.82 -23.30
N GLU A 47 -10.07 -3.27 -24.54
CA GLU A 47 -11.30 -3.37 -25.34
C GLU A 47 -12.24 -4.47 -24.82
N SER A 48 -11.70 -5.54 -24.26
CA SER A 48 -12.48 -6.67 -23.72
C SER A 48 -13.07 -6.40 -22.33
N CYS A 49 -12.82 -5.24 -21.74
CA CYS A 49 -13.35 -4.88 -20.43
C CYS A 49 -14.86 -4.65 -20.47
N SER A 50 -15.62 -5.51 -19.78
CA SER A 50 -17.07 -5.38 -19.65
C SER A 50 -17.51 -4.66 -18.37
N ILE A 51 -16.58 -4.48 -17.41
CA ILE A 51 -16.85 -3.81 -16.13
C ILE A 51 -16.82 -2.30 -16.33
N LYS A 52 -17.87 -1.63 -15.82
CA LYS A 52 -18.00 -0.18 -15.85
C LYS A 52 -18.38 0.36 -14.48
N TYR A 53 -17.94 1.56 -14.17
CA TYR A 53 -18.42 2.27 -12.99
C TYR A 53 -19.90 2.64 -13.14
N PRO A 54 -20.62 2.81 -12.02
CA PRO A 54 -22.00 3.31 -12.06
C PRO A 54 -22.11 4.65 -12.80
N ARG A 55 -23.25 4.92 -13.43
CA ARG A 55 -23.47 6.14 -14.24
C ARG A 55 -23.22 7.47 -13.48
N LYS A 56 -23.41 7.47 -12.16
CA LYS A 56 -23.20 8.63 -11.29
C LYS A 56 -21.81 8.65 -10.62
N PHE A 57 -20.90 7.83 -11.10
CA PHE A 57 -19.51 7.80 -10.59
C PHE A 57 -18.72 8.92 -11.26
N GLU A 58 -18.55 10.03 -10.55
CA GLU A 58 -17.83 11.21 -11.05
C GLU A 58 -16.39 11.19 -10.52
N ILE A 59 -15.44 11.44 -11.42
CA ILE A 59 -14.02 11.58 -11.13
C ILE A 59 -13.64 13.02 -11.46
N ASP A 60 -12.93 13.68 -10.54
CA ASP A 60 -12.32 14.97 -10.82
C ASP A 60 -11.09 14.77 -11.72
N GLU A 61 -11.22 15.11 -12.99
CA GLU A 61 -10.16 14.95 -14.00
C GLU A 61 -9.36 16.25 -14.22
N ASP A 62 -9.85 17.40 -13.77
CA ASP A 62 -9.30 18.71 -14.07
C ASP A 62 -8.21 19.16 -13.08
N ASP A 63 -8.33 18.78 -11.82
CA ASP A 63 -7.41 19.20 -10.78
C ASP A 63 -6.01 18.58 -10.94
N LYS A 64 -5.00 19.37 -10.53
CA LYS A 64 -3.62 18.86 -10.47
C LYS A 64 -3.52 17.67 -9.56
N LEU A 65 -3.15 16.52 -10.12
CA LEU A 65 -3.07 15.25 -9.42
C LEU A 65 -1.68 15.00 -8.79
N TYR A 66 -0.63 15.17 -9.58
CA TYR A 66 0.74 14.84 -9.17
C TYR A 66 1.23 15.67 -7.99
N GLY A 67 1.78 14.98 -7.00
CA GLY A 67 2.28 15.58 -5.76
C GLY A 67 1.20 15.94 -4.75
N ASN A 68 -0.07 15.65 -5.03
CA ASN A 68 -1.18 15.84 -4.08
C ASN A 68 -1.30 14.64 -3.12
N ILE A 69 -0.23 14.36 -2.40
CA ILE A 69 -0.12 13.31 -1.38
C ILE A 69 0.65 13.83 -0.17
N ASN A 70 0.40 13.26 0.99
CA ASN A 70 1.27 13.40 2.14
C ASN A 70 2.47 12.46 1.97
N GLY A 71 3.69 12.97 2.17
CA GLY A 71 4.89 12.14 2.18
C GLY A 71 4.86 11.14 3.33
N TRP A 72 5.46 9.98 3.14
CA TRP A 72 5.63 8.95 4.16
C TRP A 72 6.98 8.26 3.97
N ASN A 73 7.51 7.63 5.01
CA ASN A 73 8.75 6.85 4.98
C ASN A 73 8.47 5.35 5.04
N THR A 74 7.52 4.97 5.90
CA THR A 74 7.04 3.60 6.07
C THR A 74 5.52 3.56 5.95
N HIS A 75 4.95 2.41 5.59
CA HIS A 75 3.50 2.21 5.54
C HIS A 75 3.14 0.98 6.35
N LEU A 76 2.41 1.17 7.44
CA LEU A 76 1.89 0.12 8.28
C LEU A 76 0.44 -0.18 7.88
N VAL A 77 0.17 -1.40 7.44
CA VAL A 77 -1.15 -1.85 6.99
C VAL A 77 -1.66 -2.89 7.99
N VAL A 78 -2.72 -2.55 8.72
CA VAL A 78 -3.28 -3.37 9.81
C VAL A 78 -4.41 -4.25 9.28
N ALA A 79 -4.31 -5.55 9.51
CA ALA A 79 -5.38 -6.49 9.18
C ALA A 79 -6.59 -6.25 10.10
N THR A 80 -7.76 -6.06 9.50
CA THR A 80 -9.03 -5.87 10.23
C THR A 80 -10.12 -6.83 9.76
N GLY A 81 -9.89 -7.55 8.66
CA GLY A 81 -10.90 -8.41 8.02
C GLY A 81 -12.09 -7.64 7.44
N LYS A 82 -12.10 -6.30 7.55
CA LYS A 82 -13.21 -5.43 7.13
C LYS A 82 -12.91 -4.80 5.77
N THR A 83 -13.93 -4.53 4.99
CA THR A 83 -13.85 -3.84 3.68
C THR A 83 -14.30 -2.38 3.75
N ASP A 84 -14.87 -1.97 4.87
CA ASP A 84 -15.25 -0.60 5.22
C ASP A 84 -15.06 -0.37 6.72
N TRP A 85 -14.90 0.86 7.14
CA TRP A 85 -14.51 1.25 8.51
C TRP A 85 -15.30 2.45 8.98
N VAL A 86 -15.19 2.77 10.27
CA VAL A 86 -15.66 4.04 10.82
C VAL A 86 -14.94 5.20 10.12
N ARG A 87 -15.58 6.37 10.08
CA ARG A 87 -15.10 7.53 9.29
C ARG A 87 -13.63 7.88 9.53
N ASP A 88 -13.16 7.81 10.78
CA ASP A 88 -11.74 7.84 11.12
C ASP A 88 -11.39 6.52 11.79
N VAL A 89 -10.51 5.76 11.15
CA VAL A 89 -10.15 4.41 11.63
C VAL A 89 -9.47 4.42 12.99
N SER A 90 -8.89 5.54 13.40
CA SER A 90 -8.29 5.73 14.72
C SER A 90 -9.33 5.92 15.84
N ASP A 91 -10.59 6.17 15.50
CA ASP A 91 -11.69 6.31 16.47
C ASP A 91 -12.26 4.95 16.91
N GLU A 92 -11.86 3.85 16.30
CA GLU A 92 -12.29 2.50 16.67
C GLU A 92 -11.61 2.07 17.99
N LYS A 93 -12.35 2.22 19.09
CA LYS A 93 -11.82 2.02 20.45
C LYS A 93 -11.32 0.59 20.70
N GLY A 94 -10.19 0.50 21.37
CA GLY A 94 -9.56 -0.77 21.70
C GLY A 94 -8.90 -1.47 20.51
N SER A 95 -8.84 -0.82 19.34
CA SER A 95 -8.21 -1.36 18.15
C SER A 95 -6.70 -1.06 18.11
N VAL A 96 -5.98 -1.84 17.30
CA VAL A 96 -4.56 -1.56 16.99
C VAL A 96 -4.45 -0.20 16.27
N MET A 97 -5.44 0.18 15.45
CA MET A 97 -5.45 1.48 14.78
C MET A 97 -5.47 2.65 15.76
N GLU A 98 -6.32 2.58 16.80
CA GLU A 98 -6.35 3.57 17.87
C GLU A 98 -5.04 3.62 18.64
N ALA A 99 -4.48 2.46 18.99
CA ALA A 99 -3.22 2.36 19.71
C ALA A 99 -2.05 2.96 18.94
N VAL A 100 -1.94 2.67 17.63
CA VAL A 100 -0.91 3.25 16.75
C VAL A 100 -1.08 4.76 16.66
N ALA A 101 -2.31 5.28 16.51
CA ALA A 101 -2.56 6.72 16.41
C ALA A 101 -2.23 7.49 17.70
N LYS A 102 -2.13 6.81 18.83
CA LYS A 102 -1.78 7.39 20.15
C LYS A 102 -0.29 7.22 20.52
N THR A 103 0.43 6.36 19.80
CA THR A 103 1.84 6.08 20.05
C THR A 103 2.72 7.13 19.36
N GLU A 104 3.93 7.32 19.84
CA GLU A 104 4.91 8.21 19.23
C GLU A 104 5.25 7.77 17.80
N GLU A 105 5.55 8.75 16.94
CA GLU A 105 5.98 8.50 15.57
C GLU A 105 7.29 7.68 15.54
N PRO A 106 7.50 6.80 14.54
CA PRO A 106 8.75 6.08 14.38
C PRO A 106 9.94 7.01 14.20
N THR A 107 11.11 6.62 14.71
CA THR A 107 12.33 7.42 14.62
C THR A 107 12.92 7.52 13.22
N ASN A 108 12.55 6.61 12.31
CA ASN A 108 13.02 6.57 10.92
C ASN A 108 12.16 7.39 9.95
N GLY A 109 11.22 8.18 10.45
CA GLY A 109 10.44 9.14 9.68
C GLY A 109 8.93 8.88 9.74
N LYS A 110 8.17 9.63 8.95
CA LYS A 110 6.73 9.63 8.98
C LYS A 110 6.14 8.29 8.52
N MET A 111 5.24 7.73 9.30
CA MET A 111 4.53 6.50 8.98
C MET A 111 3.14 6.80 8.38
N MET A 112 2.82 6.14 7.26
CA MET A 112 1.46 6.05 6.76
C MET A 112 0.79 4.85 7.45
N LEU A 113 -0.44 5.03 7.96
CA LEU A 113 -1.21 4.00 8.63
C LEU A 113 -2.46 3.68 7.82
N SER A 114 -2.70 2.40 7.55
CA SER A 114 -3.92 1.93 6.88
C SER A 114 -4.52 0.73 7.59
N ALA A 115 -5.85 0.72 7.73
CA ALA A 115 -6.62 -0.48 8.00
C ALA A 115 -6.85 -1.25 6.70
N SER A 116 -6.91 -2.58 6.75
CA SER A 116 -7.05 -3.43 5.58
C SER A 116 -8.00 -4.59 5.83
N ASN A 117 -8.57 -5.10 4.73
CA ASN A 117 -9.32 -6.34 4.73
C ASN A 117 -8.45 -7.61 4.75
N MET A 118 -7.15 -7.48 4.95
CA MET A 118 -6.30 -8.64 5.21
C MET A 118 -6.95 -9.51 6.30
N PRO A 119 -6.91 -10.86 6.16
CA PRO A 119 -7.51 -11.74 7.14
C PRO A 119 -6.85 -11.56 8.51
N ILE A 120 -7.68 -11.55 9.54
CA ILE A 120 -7.20 -11.68 10.91
C ILE A 120 -6.93 -13.16 11.14
N PRO A 121 -5.76 -13.55 11.68
CA PRO A 121 -5.53 -14.93 12.06
C PRO A 121 -6.71 -15.44 12.89
N HIS A 122 -7.21 -16.62 12.57
CA HIS A 122 -8.23 -17.25 13.39
C HIS A 122 -7.64 -17.47 14.79
N THR A 123 -7.93 -16.54 15.68
CA THR A 123 -7.73 -16.80 17.11
C THR A 123 -8.62 -17.98 17.41
N SER A 124 -8.01 -19.14 17.70
CA SER A 124 -8.77 -20.23 18.27
C SER A 124 -9.50 -19.66 19.49
N HIS A 125 -10.77 -20.01 19.71
CA HIS A 125 -11.57 -19.60 20.87
C HIS A 125 -10.91 -19.94 22.23
N SER A 126 -9.65 -20.27 22.23
CA SER A 126 -8.83 -20.72 23.33
C SER A 126 -7.60 -19.85 23.60
N ASP A 127 -7.50 -18.61 23.09
CA ASP A 127 -6.46 -17.70 23.59
C ASP A 127 -6.76 -17.40 25.06
N PRO A 128 -5.86 -17.80 25.99
CA PRO A 128 -6.16 -17.78 27.44
C PRO A 128 -6.43 -16.37 27.99
N ASP A 129 -6.07 -15.32 27.23
CA ASP A 129 -6.15 -13.93 27.65
C ASP A 129 -7.33 -13.15 27.03
N GLY A 130 -8.10 -13.78 26.12
CA GLY A 130 -9.23 -13.17 25.45
C GLY A 130 -8.90 -11.94 24.58
N GLN A 131 -7.62 -11.72 24.28
CA GLN A 131 -7.16 -10.60 23.45
C GLN A 131 -7.29 -10.92 21.97
N VAL A 132 -7.82 -9.98 21.19
CA VAL A 132 -7.82 -10.06 19.74
C VAL A 132 -6.41 -9.70 19.23
N ARG A 133 -5.77 -10.66 18.61
CA ARG A 133 -4.47 -10.48 17.94
C ARG A 133 -4.68 -10.27 16.47
N THR A 134 -3.89 -9.41 15.87
CA THR A 134 -3.94 -9.18 14.43
C THR A 134 -2.56 -9.29 13.80
N THR A 135 -2.53 -9.29 12.48
CA THR A 135 -1.32 -9.19 11.65
C THR A 135 -1.20 -7.78 11.10
N VAL A 136 0.00 -7.27 11.02
CA VAL A 136 0.29 -6.03 10.27
C VAL A 136 1.31 -6.31 9.17
N LEU A 137 1.16 -5.60 8.06
CA LEU A 137 2.11 -5.61 6.95
C LEU A 137 2.89 -4.31 6.99
N LEU A 138 4.22 -4.43 7.04
CA LEU A 138 5.15 -3.30 7.05
C LEU A 138 5.80 -3.14 5.67
N LEU A 139 5.62 -1.95 5.07
CA LEU A 139 6.18 -1.56 3.78
C LEU A 139 7.11 -0.34 3.96
N PRO A 140 8.20 -0.23 3.21
CA PRO A 140 8.62 -1.08 2.08
C PRO A 140 9.29 -2.40 2.45
N ALA A 141 9.41 -2.76 3.72
CA ALA A 141 10.11 -3.96 4.18
C ALA A 141 9.52 -5.29 3.69
N PHE A 142 8.28 -5.33 3.20
CA PHE A 142 7.55 -6.55 2.81
C PHE A 142 7.55 -7.63 3.90
N LYS A 143 7.30 -7.21 5.14
CA LYS A 143 7.23 -8.11 6.29
C LYS A 143 5.84 -8.10 6.90
N PHE A 144 5.36 -9.27 7.25
CA PHE A 144 4.25 -9.41 8.17
C PHE A 144 4.78 -9.45 9.60
N ILE A 145 4.07 -8.83 10.52
CA ILE A 145 4.27 -8.96 11.96
C ILE A 145 2.98 -9.50 12.54
N ASP A 146 3.05 -10.70 13.09
CA ASP A 146 1.93 -11.42 13.66
C ASP A 146 1.80 -11.16 15.16
N HIS A 147 0.67 -11.56 15.74
CA HIS A 147 0.33 -11.45 17.17
C HIS A 147 0.26 -10.01 17.71
N VAL A 148 0.00 -9.04 16.86
CA VAL A 148 -0.09 -7.64 17.28
C VAL A 148 -1.37 -7.40 18.08
N THR A 149 -1.20 -6.87 19.29
CA THR A 149 -2.27 -6.39 20.17
C THR A 149 -2.12 -4.88 20.38
N PRO A 150 -3.16 -4.16 20.84
CA PRO A 150 -3.01 -2.74 21.19
C PRO A 150 -1.90 -2.48 22.21
N ALA A 151 -1.68 -3.38 23.16
CA ALA A 151 -0.64 -3.27 24.17
C ALA A 151 0.78 -3.45 23.58
N ALA A 152 0.94 -4.24 22.51
CA ALA A 152 2.20 -4.48 21.84
C ALA A 152 2.62 -3.38 20.86
N VAL A 153 1.76 -2.38 20.62
CA VAL A 153 2.03 -1.31 19.64
C VAL A 153 3.31 -0.51 19.94
N PRO A 154 3.64 -0.12 21.18
CA PRO A 154 4.91 0.56 21.44
C PRO A 154 6.13 -0.25 20.98
N ASP A 155 6.14 -1.55 21.26
CA ASP A 155 7.23 -2.46 20.85
C ASP A 155 7.23 -2.64 19.32
N LEU A 156 6.07 -2.76 18.69
CA LEU A 156 5.93 -2.79 17.24
C LEU A 156 6.60 -1.57 16.59
N ILE A 157 6.29 -0.37 17.09
CA ILE A 157 6.85 0.87 16.53
C ILE A 157 8.35 0.94 16.79
N GLN A 158 8.81 0.64 18.00
CA GLN A 158 10.21 0.78 18.38
C GLN A 158 11.10 -0.27 17.70
N HIS A 159 10.68 -1.53 17.68
CA HIS A 159 11.55 -2.66 17.29
C HIS A 159 11.35 -3.12 15.85
N CYS A 160 10.17 -2.86 15.26
CA CYS A 160 9.89 -3.27 13.89
C CYS A 160 9.87 -2.08 12.93
N VAL A 161 9.07 -1.03 13.22
CA VAL A 161 8.90 0.08 12.28
C VAL A 161 10.12 0.99 12.26
N SER A 162 10.61 1.43 13.42
CA SER A 162 11.75 2.37 13.54
C SER A 162 13.07 1.81 13.02
N THR A 163 13.20 0.49 12.97
CA THR A 163 14.39 -0.22 12.45
C THR A 163 14.27 -0.65 10.99
N ALA A 164 13.07 -0.54 10.43
CA ALA A 164 12.80 -0.97 9.06
C ALA A 164 13.41 -0.02 8.01
N PRO A 165 13.69 -0.53 6.81
CA PRO A 165 14.01 0.33 5.67
C PRO A 165 12.85 1.27 5.35
N THR A 166 13.21 2.42 4.83
CA THR A 166 12.25 3.46 4.40
C THR A 166 12.24 3.58 2.89
N ASN A 167 11.33 4.38 2.36
CA ASN A 167 11.27 4.68 0.94
C ASN A 167 12.49 5.49 0.42
N THR A 168 13.35 5.98 1.31
CA THR A 168 14.59 6.68 0.99
C THR A 168 15.85 5.87 1.30
N THR A 169 15.72 4.71 1.94
CA THR A 169 16.85 3.81 2.18
C THR A 169 17.26 3.16 0.85
N PRO A 170 18.54 3.13 0.46
CA PRO A 170 19.00 2.38 -0.70
C PRO A 170 18.56 0.91 -0.64
N LEU A 171 18.27 0.29 -1.78
CA LEU A 171 17.97 -1.14 -1.82
C LEU A 171 19.17 -1.94 -1.31
N ALA A 172 18.92 -2.90 -0.43
CA ALA A 172 19.94 -3.83 -0.01
C ALA A 172 20.49 -4.63 -1.21
N ASP A 173 21.81 -4.85 -1.22
CA ASP A 173 22.41 -5.72 -2.23
C ASP A 173 21.87 -7.15 -2.05
N PRO A 174 21.44 -7.83 -3.13
CA PRO A 174 20.99 -9.22 -3.06
C PRO A 174 22.02 -10.19 -2.45
N ALA A 175 23.30 -9.83 -2.50
CA ALA A 175 24.39 -10.61 -1.90
C ALA A 175 24.49 -10.43 -0.37
N THR A 176 23.94 -9.37 0.18
CA THR A 176 23.83 -9.17 1.62
C THR A 176 22.50 -9.73 2.10
N ASP A 177 22.48 -11.04 2.32
CA ASP A 177 21.37 -11.70 2.99
C ASP A 177 21.28 -11.12 4.42
N SER A 178 20.47 -10.07 4.55
CA SER A 178 20.06 -9.56 5.85
C SER A 178 19.08 -10.57 6.44
N SER A 179 19.61 -11.72 6.84
CA SER A 179 18.91 -12.59 7.77
C SER A 179 18.59 -11.71 8.97
N LEU A 180 17.33 -11.23 9.02
CA LEU A 180 16.83 -10.55 10.19
C LEU A 180 17.14 -11.46 11.37
N THR A 181 17.93 -10.93 12.29
CA THR A 181 18.37 -11.61 13.50
C THR A 181 17.19 -12.37 14.09
N THR A 182 17.39 -13.65 14.33
CA THR A 182 16.47 -14.54 15.05
C THR A 182 16.30 -14.16 16.53
N THR A 183 16.54 -12.90 16.87
CA THR A 183 16.31 -12.39 18.21
C THR A 183 14.81 -12.31 18.44
N PRO A 184 14.28 -12.97 19.47
CA PRO A 184 12.87 -12.89 19.81
C PRO A 184 12.46 -11.43 19.98
N LEU A 185 11.39 -11.03 19.27
CA LEU A 185 10.83 -9.70 19.44
C LEU A 185 10.10 -9.61 20.78
N PRO A 186 10.09 -8.44 21.43
CA PRO A 186 9.32 -8.24 22.66
C PRO A 186 7.81 -8.42 22.38
N SER A 187 7.05 -8.57 23.47
CA SER A 187 5.58 -8.68 23.42
C SER A 187 5.03 -9.85 22.60
N GLY A 188 5.85 -10.87 22.32
CA GLY A 188 5.45 -12.05 21.55
C GLY A 188 5.18 -11.77 20.07
N LEU A 189 5.70 -10.66 19.55
CA LEU A 189 5.62 -10.34 18.13
C LEU A 189 6.46 -11.30 17.30
N GLU A 190 5.94 -11.74 16.16
CA GLU A 190 6.63 -12.63 15.23
C GLU A 190 6.73 -11.96 13.85
N LEU A 191 7.94 -11.99 13.29
CA LEU A 191 8.24 -11.42 11.98
C LEU A 191 8.33 -12.53 10.94
N ARG A 192 7.60 -12.37 9.83
CA ARG A 192 7.68 -13.29 8.68
C ARG A 192 7.68 -12.53 7.36
N ASP A 193 8.19 -13.16 6.33
CA ASP A 193 8.20 -12.57 4.99
C ASP A 193 6.81 -12.54 4.39
N CYS A 194 6.50 -11.42 3.71
CA CYS A 194 5.34 -11.39 2.82
C CYS A 194 5.65 -12.27 1.60
N PRO A 195 4.81 -13.26 1.27
CA PRO A 195 5.09 -14.20 0.17
C PRO A 195 4.99 -13.54 -1.22
N HIS A 196 4.23 -12.46 -1.35
CA HIS A 196 3.93 -11.86 -2.65
C HIS A 196 5.08 -11.03 -3.23
N ASN A 197 5.25 -11.05 -4.55
CA ASN A 197 6.20 -10.18 -5.24
C ASN A 197 5.65 -8.76 -5.42
N TYR A 198 4.33 -8.65 -5.53
CA TYR A 198 3.63 -7.40 -5.78
C TYR A 198 2.40 -7.29 -4.89
N LEU A 199 2.07 -6.07 -4.52
CA LEU A 199 0.86 -5.77 -3.74
C LEU A 199 0.08 -4.65 -4.42
N ILE A 200 -1.23 -4.83 -4.55
CA ILE A 200 -2.18 -3.80 -4.99
C ILE A 200 -3.05 -3.44 -3.79
N LEU A 201 -2.95 -2.20 -3.34
CA LEU A 201 -3.79 -1.68 -2.27
C LEU A 201 -4.84 -0.74 -2.86
N LEU A 202 -6.11 -1.09 -2.70
CA LEU A 202 -7.27 -0.38 -3.26
C LEU A 202 -8.02 0.34 -2.15
N CYS A 203 -8.17 1.66 -2.26
CA CYS A 203 -9.03 2.41 -1.34
C CYS A 203 -10.49 1.98 -1.51
N SER A 204 -11.10 1.38 -0.46
CA SER A 204 -12.47 0.86 -0.48
C SER A 204 -13.42 1.51 0.55
N HIS A 205 -12.96 2.51 1.29
CA HIS A 205 -13.63 3.10 2.44
C HIS A 205 -14.93 3.84 2.05
N ALA A 206 -16.04 3.11 1.97
CA ALA A 206 -17.34 3.61 1.52
C ALA A 206 -17.94 4.64 2.49
N THR A 207 -17.80 4.41 3.80
CA THR A 207 -18.24 5.35 4.85
C THR A 207 -17.56 6.72 4.74
N ARG A 208 -16.33 6.77 4.22
CA ARG A 208 -15.61 8.02 3.95
C ARG A 208 -16.03 8.66 2.63
N ASP A 209 -16.13 7.84 1.58
CA ASP A 209 -16.58 8.26 0.25
C ASP A 209 -17.11 7.04 -0.54
N ALA A 210 -18.37 7.11 -0.94
CA ALA A 210 -19.04 6.03 -1.66
C ALA A 210 -18.31 5.58 -2.93
N ARG A 211 -17.59 6.48 -3.61
CA ARG A 211 -16.82 6.13 -4.81
C ARG A 211 -15.72 5.13 -4.53
N CYS A 212 -15.04 5.24 -3.36
CA CYS A 212 -14.03 4.27 -2.97
C CYS A 212 -14.64 2.87 -2.81
N GLY A 213 -15.77 2.76 -2.08
CA GLY A 213 -16.47 1.49 -1.90
C GLY A 213 -17.02 0.89 -3.19
N GLN A 214 -17.39 1.72 -4.16
CA GLN A 214 -17.90 1.27 -5.47
C GLN A 214 -16.77 0.82 -6.40
N SER A 215 -15.66 1.55 -6.44
CA SER A 215 -14.58 1.29 -7.39
C SER A 215 -13.72 0.08 -7.01
N ALA A 216 -13.36 -0.08 -5.73
CA ALA A 216 -12.40 -1.07 -5.29
C ALA A 216 -12.80 -2.52 -5.66
N PRO A 217 -14.04 -3.01 -5.42
CA PRO A 217 -14.40 -4.37 -5.79
C PRO A 217 -14.44 -4.58 -7.31
N LEU A 218 -14.78 -3.55 -8.09
CA LEU A 218 -14.80 -3.62 -9.54
C LEU A 218 -13.38 -3.71 -10.10
N LEU A 219 -12.46 -2.89 -9.58
CA LEU A 219 -11.05 -2.96 -9.95
C LEU A 219 -10.41 -4.28 -9.53
N LYS A 220 -10.68 -4.77 -8.30
CA LYS A 220 -10.18 -6.08 -7.86
C LYS A 220 -10.56 -7.17 -8.84
N LYS A 221 -11.85 -7.25 -9.20
CA LYS A 221 -12.35 -8.23 -10.17
C LYS A 221 -11.64 -8.14 -11.52
N GLU A 222 -11.40 -6.91 -12.00
CA GLU A 222 -10.73 -6.69 -13.28
C GLU A 222 -9.23 -7.00 -13.21
N PHE A 223 -8.52 -6.63 -12.15
CA PHE A 223 -7.13 -7.04 -11.93
C PHE A 223 -7.01 -8.58 -11.88
N GLU A 224 -7.89 -9.26 -11.14
CA GLU A 224 -7.89 -10.73 -11.08
C GLU A 224 -8.12 -11.36 -12.44
N ARG A 225 -9.00 -10.79 -13.27
CA ARG A 225 -9.26 -11.27 -14.63
C ARG A 225 -7.98 -11.30 -15.48
N HIS A 226 -7.10 -10.30 -15.32
CA HIS A 226 -5.83 -10.22 -16.06
C HIS A 226 -4.69 -10.99 -15.38
N LEU A 227 -4.72 -11.15 -14.06
CA LEU A 227 -3.69 -11.86 -13.31
C LEU A 227 -3.84 -13.38 -13.32
N ARG A 228 -5.08 -13.90 -13.36
CA ARG A 228 -5.35 -15.36 -13.35
C ARG A 228 -4.74 -16.12 -14.54
N PRO A 229 -4.85 -15.65 -15.79
CA PRO A 229 -4.21 -16.32 -16.93
C PRO A 229 -2.68 -16.36 -16.84
N LEU A 230 -2.08 -15.41 -16.11
CA LEU A 230 -0.64 -15.34 -15.88
C LEU A 230 -0.18 -16.19 -14.68
N GLY A 231 -1.10 -16.83 -13.96
CA GLY A 231 -0.80 -17.58 -12.73
C GLY A 231 -0.35 -16.69 -11.55
N LEU A 232 -0.60 -15.37 -11.63
CA LEU A 232 -0.13 -14.38 -10.67
C LEU A 232 -1.16 -13.97 -9.64
N ALA A 233 -2.44 -14.28 -9.82
CA ALA A 233 -3.46 -13.96 -8.81
C ALA A 233 -3.23 -14.75 -7.53
N ARG A 234 -3.36 -14.09 -6.38
CA ARG A 234 -3.33 -14.69 -5.06
C ARG A 234 -4.61 -14.31 -4.31
N ASP A 235 -5.28 -15.32 -3.77
CA ASP A 235 -6.40 -15.11 -2.86
C ASP A 235 -5.89 -14.75 -1.45
N PHE A 236 -6.76 -14.37 -0.54
CA PHE A 236 -6.38 -13.82 0.78
C PHE A 236 -5.57 -14.78 1.65
N ASP A 237 -5.78 -16.08 1.50
CA ASP A 237 -5.15 -17.17 2.23
C ASP A 237 -4.07 -17.90 1.42
N ASP A 238 -3.78 -17.39 0.21
CA ASP A 238 -2.79 -17.99 -0.68
C ASP A 238 -1.38 -17.48 -0.33
N GLU A 239 -0.66 -18.24 0.47
CA GLU A 239 0.72 -17.94 0.89
C GLU A 239 1.78 -18.52 -0.07
N ARG A 240 1.39 -19.01 -1.25
CA ARG A 240 2.39 -19.44 -2.24
C ARG A 240 3.31 -18.29 -2.62
N PRO A 241 4.62 -18.51 -2.66
CA PRO A 241 5.58 -17.47 -3.02
C PRO A 241 5.29 -16.86 -4.41
N GLY A 242 5.56 -15.58 -4.54
CA GLY A 242 5.37 -14.84 -5.78
C GLY A 242 3.94 -14.38 -6.00
N GLY A 243 3.67 -13.86 -7.21
CA GLY A 243 2.35 -13.34 -7.58
C GLY A 243 1.99 -12.00 -6.96
N VAL A 244 0.69 -11.69 -6.99
CA VAL A 244 0.12 -10.39 -6.64
C VAL A 244 -0.96 -10.56 -5.57
N GLY A 245 -0.73 -9.99 -4.39
CA GLY A 245 -1.76 -9.83 -3.36
C GLY A 245 -2.57 -8.55 -3.61
N ILE A 246 -3.90 -8.64 -3.52
CA ILE A 246 -4.81 -7.49 -3.68
C ILE A 246 -5.58 -7.29 -2.40
N TYR A 247 -5.36 -6.15 -1.74
CA TYR A 247 -6.02 -5.82 -0.49
C TYR A 247 -6.77 -4.49 -0.57
N PHE A 248 -7.88 -4.44 0.10
CA PHE A 248 -8.60 -3.19 0.33
C PHE A 248 -7.99 -2.47 1.52
N ILE A 249 -7.94 -1.14 1.42
CA ILE A 249 -7.48 -0.29 2.51
C ILE A 249 -8.47 0.86 2.76
N ASN A 250 -8.39 1.43 3.96
CA ASN A 250 -9.15 2.62 4.29
C ASN A 250 -8.69 3.82 3.44
N HIS A 251 -9.35 4.95 3.66
CA HIS A 251 -9.14 6.15 2.89
C HIS A 251 -7.74 6.77 3.09
N VAL A 252 -7.03 6.93 1.97
CA VAL A 252 -5.65 7.48 1.91
C VAL A 252 -5.60 8.94 1.41
N GLY A 253 -6.70 9.66 1.51
CA GLY A 253 -6.83 11.03 0.99
C GLY A 253 -7.17 11.09 -0.51
N GLY A 254 -7.67 12.26 -0.96
CA GLY A 254 -7.93 12.51 -2.37
C GLY A 254 -9.08 11.67 -2.96
N HIS A 255 -10.20 11.52 -2.26
CA HIS A 255 -11.37 10.78 -2.73
C HIS A 255 -11.96 11.33 -4.04
N LYS A 256 -11.83 12.63 -4.29
CA LYS A 256 -12.26 13.23 -5.56
C LYS A 256 -11.54 12.65 -6.78
N TYR A 257 -10.36 12.05 -6.59
CA TYR A 257 -9.58 11.37 -7.62
C TYR A 257 -9.81 9.84 -7.62
N SER A 258 -10.94 9.34 -7.11
CA SER A 258 -11.24 7.91 -7.12
C SER A 258 -11.18 7.33 -8.54
N ALA A 259 -10.64 6.11 -8.76
CA ALA A 259 -10.17 5.23 -7.70
C ALA A 259 -8.68 5.45 -7.40
N ASN A 260 -8.31 5.31 -6.11
CA ASN A 260 -6.92 5.36 -5.68
C ASN A 260 -6.35 3.95 -5.56
N VAL A 261 -5.17 3.74 -6.12
CA VAL A 261 -4.47 2.45 -6.18
C VAL A 261 -3.01 2.67 -5.81
N LEU A 262 -2.50 1.95 -4.81
CA LEU A 262 -1.08 1.89 -4.49
C LEU A 262 -0.53 0.54 -4.93
N ILE A 263 0.52 0.54 -5.74
CA ILE A 263 1.17 -0.66 -6.24
C ILE A 263 2.57 -0.72 -5.66
N TYR A 264 2.81 -1.66 -4.73
CA TYR A 264 4.14 -1.94 -4.20
C TYR A 264 4.77 -3.08 -5.00
N ARG A 265 6.03 -2.92 -5.38
CA ARG A 265 6.75 -3.87 -6.23
C ARG A 265 8.11 -4.20 -5.63
N ARG A 266 8.40 -5.50 -5.50
CA ARG A 266 9.77 -5.99 -5.35
C ARG A 266 10.48 -5.99 -6.70
N ARG A 267 11.77 -5.75 -6.70
CA ARG A 267 12.61 -6.04 -7.86
C ARG A 267 12.92 -7.53 -7.88
N LEU A 268 12.85 -8.13 -9.05
CA LEU A 268 13.31 -9.50 -9.25
C LEU A 268 14.77 -9.48 -9.68
N THR A 269 15.55 -10.40 -9.15
CA THR A 269 16.91 -10.70 -9.63
C THR A 269 16.86 -11.40 -10.98
N PRO A 270 17.97 -11.51 -11.74
CA PRO A 270 17.99 -12.19 -13.03
C PRO A 270 17.54 -13.67 -12.98
N ASP A 271 17.69 -14.33 -11.84
CA ASP A 271 17.19 -15.70 -11.59
C ASP A 271 15.72 -15.74 -11.12
N GLY A 272 15.03 -14.61 -11.14
CA GLY A 272 13.59 -14.49 -10.84
C GLY A 272 13.24 -14.44 -9.36
N LYS A 273 14.21 -14.35 -8.46
CA LYS A 273 13.94 -14.22 -7.03
C LYS A 273 13.63 -12.76 -6.66
N PRO A 274 12.65 -12.52 -5.79
CA PRO A 274 12.36 -11.17 -5.33
C PRO A 274 13.41 -10.70 -4.31
N LEU A 275 13.76 -9.41 -4.37
CA LEU A 275 14.44 -8.75 -3.25
C LEU A 275 13.52 -8.75 -2.02
N ASN A 276 14.10 -8.65 -0.84
CA ASN A 276 13.34 -8.70 0.41
C ASN A 276 12.44 -7.47 0.65
N GLU A 277 12.64 -6.40 -0.12
CA GLU A 277 12.01 -5.10 0.07
C GLU A 277 11.34 -4.59 -1.20
N ALA A 278 10.39 -3.63 -1.07
CA ALA A 278 9.87 -2.91 -2.21
C ALA A 278 10.93 -2.01 -2.84
N ALA A 279 11.17 -2.21 -4.12
CA ALA A 279 11.94 -1.27 -4.93
C ALA A 279 11.12 -0.03 -5.29
N GLN A 280 9.82 -0.21 -5.50
CA GLN A 280 8.93 0.86 -5.94
C GLN A 280 7.59 0.83 -5.19
N CYS A 281 7.02 2.02 -4.98
CA CYS A 281 5.60 2.21 -4.74
C CYS A 281 5.07 3.21 -5.76
N ILE A 282 4.13 2.80 -6.59
CA ILE A 282 3.50 3.63 -7.61
C ILE A 282 2.08 3.94 -7.11
N TRP A 283 1.83 5.20 -6.74
CA TRP A 283 0.51 5.63 -6.27
C TRP A 283 -0.24 6.30 -7.41
N LEU A 284 -1.29 5.62 -7.87
CA LEU A 284 -2.16 6.05 -8.95
C LEU A 284 -3.53 6.48 -8.43
N ALA A 285 -4.20 7.31 -9.20
CA ALA A 285 -5.60 7.67 -9.02
C ALA A 285 -6.31 7.80 -10.37
N ARG A 286 -7.62 8.07 -10.37
CA ARG A 286 -8.45 8.14 -11.58
C ARG A 286 -8.45 6.84 -12.37
N ILE A 287 -8.15 5.72 -11.71
CA ILE A 287 -8.09 4.42 -12.36
C ILE A 287 -9.50 3.94 -12.69
N LYS A 288 -9.66 3.47 -13.91
CA LYS A 288 -10.90 2.88 -14.44
C LYS A 288 -10.67 1.39 -14.72
N PRO A 289 -11.72 0.56 -14.76
CA PRO A 289 -11.57 -0.87 -15.05
C PRO A 289 -10.78 -1.18 -16.33
N GLN A 290 -10.99 -0.41 -17.40
CA GLN A 290 -10.28 -0.57 -18.66
C GLN A 290 -8.77 -0.29 -18.59
N ASP A 291 -8.28 0.38 -17.54
CA ASP A 291 -6.85 0.59 -17.33
C ASP A 291 -6.15 -0.66 -16.78
N CYS A 292 -6.90 -1.60 -16.15
CA CYS A 292 -6.30 -2.69 -15.36
C CYS A 292 -5.39 -3.61 -16.17
N GLU A 293 -5.70 -3.87 -17.44
CA GLU A 293 -4.84 -4.70 -18.31
C GLU A 293 -3.45 -4.09 -18.43
N ASN A 294 -3.38 -2.83 -18.80
CA ASN A 294 -2.10 -2.13 -18.96
C ASN A 294 -1.39 -1.91 -17.62
N LEU A 295 -2.12 -1.71 -16.53
CA LEU A 295 -1.53 -1.67 -15.20
C LEU A 295 -0.90 -3.01 -14.81
N VAL A 296 -1.51 -4.13 -15.16
CA VAL A 296 -0.88 -5.45 -14.96
C VAL A 296 0.37 -5.58 -15.82
N ARG A 297 0.23 -5.35 -17.13
CA ARG A 297 1.28 -5.60 -18.13
C ARG A 297 2.51 -4.71 -17.93
N TYR A 298 2.31 -3.42 -17.68
CA TYR A 298 3.39 -2.44 -17.65
C TYR A 298 3.71 -1.93 -16.25
N THR A 299 2.70 -1.68 -15.41
CA THR A 299 2.97 -1.08 -14.11
C THR A 299 3.37 -2.14 -13.08
N ILE A 300 2.61 -3.21 -12.94
CA ILE A 300 2.90 -4.26 -11.95
C ILE A 300 4.14 -5.04 -12.38
N LEU A 301 4.18 -5.52 -13.61
CA LEU A 301 5.25 -6.41 -14.05
C LEU A 301 6.55 -5.68 -14.42
N GLN A 302 6.48 -4.48 -14.98
CA GLN A 302 7.65 -3.76 -15.48
C GLN A 302 8.02 -2.49 -14.70
N GLY A 303 7.14 -1.96 -13.82
CA GLY A 303 7.37 -0.73 -13.06
C GLY A 303 7.27 0.56 -13.88
N LYS A 304 6.62 0.49 -15.02
CA LYS A 304 6.38 1.64 -15.89
C LYS A 304 5.03 2.28 -15.59
N VAL A 305 4.89 3.57 -15.87
CA VAL A 305 3.61 4.28 -15.75
C VAL A 305 3.04 4.55 -17.13
N VAL A 306 1.78 4.14 -17.36
CA VAL A 306 1.14 4.21 -18.68
C VAL A 306 0.67 5.63 -19.00
N LYS A 307 -0.07 6.27 -18.06
CA LYS A 307 -0.66 7.60 -18.22
C LYS A 307 -0.20 8.54 -17.08
N PRO A 308 1.10 8.89 -16.99
CA PRO A 308 1.62 9.61 -15.82
C PRO A 308 0.92 10.96 -15.59
N GLY A 309 0.68 11.74 -16.63
CA GLY A 309 0.01 13.04 -16.51
C GLY A 309 -1.42 12.99 -16.00
N GLN A 310 -2.12 11.87 -16.21
CA GLN A 310 -3.53 11.69 -15.85
C GLN A 310 -3.73 10.90 -14.55
N GLN A 311 -2.84 9.95 -14.25
CA GLN A 311 -3.08 8.95 -13.21
C GLN A 311 -2.04 8.96 -12.09
N LEU A 312 -0.82 9.47 -12.29
CA LEU A 312 0.22 9.42 -11.26
C LEU A 312 0.00 10.49 -10.19
N ARG A 313 -0.22 10.06 -8.95
CA ARG A 313 -0.25 10.93 -7.77
C ARG A 313 1.12 11.11 -7.13
N GLY A 314 1.93 10.06 -7.10
CA GLY A 314 3.24 10.05 -6.50
C GLY A 314 3.77 8.64 -6.25
N GLY A 315 4.64 8.51 -5.27
CA GLY A 315 5.27 7.24 -4.93
C GLY A 315 6.76 7.39 -4.72
N PHE A 316 7.50 6.30 -4.82
CA PHE A 316 8.96 6.27 -4.77
C PHE A 316 9.52 5.20 -5.69
N ASP A 317 10.74 5.45 -6.17
CA ASP A 317 11.56 4.46 -6.88
C ASP A 317 12.95 4.43 -6.25
N ARG A 318 13.30 3.30 -5.63
CA ARG A 318 14.60 3.05 -4.99
C ARG A 318 15.59 2.35 -5.94
N SER A 319 15.14 1.97 -7.13
CA SER A 319 15.99 1.30 -8.13
C SER A 319 16.97 2.24 -8.80
N THR A 320 16.74 3.55 -8.69
CA THR A 320 17.50 4.62 -9.31
C THR A 320 18.30 5.47 -8.32
N GLN A 321 18.31 5.07 -7.05
CA GLN A 321 19.01 5.77 -5.96
C GLN A 321 20.41 5.22 -5.75
#